data_f9db1b781a768ccee044fe6e8b18b816
#
_entry.id   f9db1b781a768ccee044fe6e8b18b816
#
_cell.length_a   1.000
_cell.length_b   1.000
_cell.length_c   1.000
_cell.angle_alpha   90.00
_cell.angle_beta   90.00
_cell.angle_gamma   90.00
#
_symmetry.space_group_name_H-M   'P 1'
#
loop_
_entity.id
_entity.type
_entity.pdbx_description
1 polymer ?
#
loop_
_entity_poly.entity_id
_entity_poly.type
_entity_poly.pdbx_seq_one_letter_code
_entity_poly.pdbx_strand_id
1 'polypeptide(L)'
;ERDAAIGAVLLTATGSVFCAGMDLDEALEGSAAEHNRLHRELFTAGARMTTPVVAAVSGPALGGGVGLVANAHIAVAAQGSTFGLTEIRVGTWPFMVHRAVARAIGERRALELALTGRIFSATEALEWGLVHHVVPAFELEDRAWGIAFGLSVSSASTIRRGMAFVNESREMSSEAALELAERARQEVFESTDFREGVRAFHEKRKPVWPSLG
;
A
#
# COMPACT_ATOMS: atom_id res chain seq x y z
N GLU A 1 -5.24 11.11 5.91
CA GLU A 1 -3.93 11.53 6.38
C GLU A 1 -3.99 12.76 7.29
N ARG A 2 -4.88 13.74 6.99
CA ARG A 2 -5.05 14.94 7.83
C ARG A 2 -5.96 14.74 9.03
N ASP A 3 -6.78 13.72 9.02
CA ASP A 3 -7.69 13.37 10.11
C ASP A 3 -7.02 12.38 11.05
N ALA A 4 -6.74 12.83 12.28
CA ALA A 4 -6.08 12.02 13.30
C ALA A 4 -6.95 10.86 13.80
N ALA A 5 -8.26 10.92 13.61
CA ALA A 5 -9.19 9.85 13.99
C ALA A 5 -9.16 8.66 13.02
N ILE A 6 -8.56 8.81 11.84
CA ILE A 6 -8.41 7.72 10.87
C ILE A 6 -7.16 6.91 11.17
N GLY A 7 -7.34 5.68 11.66
CA GLY A 7 -6.24 4.77 11.99
C GLY A 7 -5.77 3.89 10.84
N ALA A 8 -6.63 3.64 9.83
CA ALA A 8 -6.29 2.91 8.61
C ALA A 8 -7.27 3.26 7.49
N VAL A 9 -6.86 3.03 6.24
CA VAL A 9 -7.68 3.18 5.04
C VAL A 9 -7.87 1.81 4.41
N LEU A 10 -9.12 1.42 4.13
CA LEU A 10 -9.45 0.25 3.33
C LEU A 10 -9.80 0.71 1.92
N LEU A 11 -8.98 0.31 0.94
CA LEU A 11 -9.20 0.56 -0.48
C LEU A 11 -9.87 -0.66 -1.10
N THR A 12 -11.08 -0.50 -1.57
CA THR A 12 -11.87 -1.54 -2.25
C THR A 12 -12.52 -0.99 -3.49
N ALA A 13 -13.13 -1.84 -4.31
CA ALA A 13 -13.88 -1.46 -5.50
C ALA A 13 -15.29 -2.05 -5.47
N THR A 14 -16.23 -1.35 -6.08
CA THR A 14 -17.59 -1.86 -6.34
C THR A 14 -17.59 -2.62 -7.67
N GLY A 15 -18.28 -3.77 -7.72
CA GLY A 15 -18.39 -4.57 -8.92
C GLY A 15 -17.26 -5.60 -9.13
N SER A 16 -17.15 -6.11 -10.36
CA SER A 16 -16.29 -7.25 -10.69
C SER A 16 -14.85 -6.89 -11.08
N VAL A 17 -14.53 -5.60 -11.21
CA VAL A 17 -13.21 -5.09 -11.58
C VAL A 17 -12.68 -4.22 -10.47
N PHE A 18 -11.45 -4.49 -9.99
CA PHE A 18 -10.83 -3.64 -8.98
C PHE A 18 -10.44 -2.29 -9.58
N CYS A 19 -9.67 -2.29 -10.67
CA CYS A 19 -9.32 -1.07 -11.41
C CYS A 19 -8.75 -1.47 -12.79
N ALA A 20 -9.36 -0.98 -13.87
CA ALA A 20 -8.92 -1.27 -15.24
C ALA A 20 -7.80 -0.35 -15.76
N GLY A 21 -7.34 0.61 -14.95
CA GLY A 21 -6.34 1.60 -15.34
C GLY A 21 -6.92 2.98 -15.61
N MET A 22 -6.22 3.75 -16.44
CA MET A 22 -6.60 5.10 -16.86
C MET A 22 -7.72 5.04 -17.89
N ASP A 23 -8.64 5.99 -17.83
CA ASP A 23 -9.59 6.23 -18.92
C ASP A 23 -8.83 6.76 -20.14
N LEU A 24 -8.89 6.00 -21.24
CA LEU A 24 -8.13 6.32 -22.45
C LEU A 24 -8.75 7.49 -23.23
N ASP A 25 -10.06 7.66 -23.16
CA ASP A 25 -10.75 8.78 -23.82
C ASP A 25 -10.42 10.09 -23.06
N GLU A 26 -10.49 10.07 -21.74
CA GLU A 26 -10.05 11.19 -20.91
C GLU A 26 -8.57 11.56 -21.16
N ALA A 27 -7.71 10.56 -21.38
CA ALA A 27 -6.29 10.77 -21.66
C ALA A 27 -6.05 11.48 -23.01
N LEU A 28 -6.94 11.30 -23.99
CA LEU A 28 -6.85 11.97 -25.29
C LEU A 28 -7.38 13.41 -25.22
N GLU A 29 -8.39 13.68 -24.42
CA GLU A 29 -9.11 14.96 -24.37
C GLU A 29 -8.60 15.92 -23.31
N GLY A 30 -7.96 15.40 -22.25
CA GLY A 30 -7.59 16.16 -21.06
C GLY A 30 -6.23 16.86 -21.12
N SER A 31 -5.93 17.64 -20.08
CA SER A 31 -4.61 18.25 -19.91
C SER A 31 -3.58 17.24 -19.42
N ALA A 32 -2.59 16.94 -20.24
CA ALA A 32 -1.49 16.04 -19.86
C ALA A 32 -0.77 16.49 -18.57
N ALA A 33 -0.65 17.79 -18.34
CA ALA A 33 -0.02 18.33 -17.13
C ALA A 33 -0.83 18.03 -15.87
N GLU A 34 -2.17 18.13 -15.94
CA GLU A 34 -3.05 17.84 -14.81
C GLU A 34 -3.13 16.33 -14.56
N HIS A 35 -3.26 15.50 -15.57
CA HIS A 35 -3.20 14.04 -15.44
C HIS A 35 -1.89 13.60 -14.79
N ASN A 36 -0.76 14.12 -15.25
CA ASN A 36 0.54 13.81 -14.67
C ASN A 36 0.64 14.23 -13.20
N ARG A 37 0.06 15.37 -12.81
CA ARG A 37 0.01 15.82 -11.43
C ARG A 37 -0.81 14.86 -10.55
N LEU A 38 -2.05 14.55 -10.97
CA LEU A 38 -2.95 13.67 -10.25
C LEU A 38 -2.38 12.25 -10.12
N HIS A 39 -1.86 11.69 -11.21
CA HIS A 39 -1.24 10.37 -11.20
C HIS A 39 0.01 10.34 -10.30
N ARG A 40 0.83 11.39 -10.32
CA ARG A 40 1.98 11.50 -9.42
C ARG A 40 1.53 11.48 -7.95
N GLU A 41 0.51 12.24 -7.60
CA GLU A 41 -0.04 12.26 -6.24
C GLU A 41 -0.57 10.87 -5.86
N LEU A 42 -1.38 10.26 -6.72
CA LEU A 42 -2.00 8.95 -6.49
C LEU A 42 -0.95 7.83 -6.34
N PHE A 43 -0.04 7.71 -7.32
CA PHE A 43 0.93 6.61 -7.34
C PHE A 43 2.18 6.83 -6.47
N THR A 44 2.24 7.92 -5.73
CA THR A 44 3.22 8.12 -4.67
C THR A 44 2.59 8.22 -3.28
N ALA A 45 1.26 8.14 -3.18
CA ALA A 45 0.54 8.28 -1.90
C ALA A 45 1.03 7.26 -0.86
N GLY A 46 1.08 5.97 -1.18
CA GLY A 46 1.54 4.95 -0.26
C GLY A 46 2.97 5.16 0.25
N ALA A 47 3.83 5.75 -0.58
CA ALA A 47 5.21 6.09 -0.19
C ALA A 47 5.34 7.34 0.69
N ARG A 48 4.26 8.08 0.91
CA ARG A 48 4.24 9.33 1.70
C ARG A 48 3.32 9.24 2.91
N MET A 49 2.30 8.37 2.84
CA MET A 49 1.32 8.24 3.90
C MET A 49 1.93 7.62 5.15
N THR A 50 1.48 8.10 6.29
CA THR A 50 1.75 7.53 7.61
C THR A 50 0.50 6.86 8.21
N THR A 51 -0.64 6.98 7.53
CA THR A 51 -1.84 6.17 7.78
C THR A 51 -1.79 4.93 6.90
N PRO A 52 -1.86 3.71 7.46
CA PRO A 52 -1.81 2.47 6.67
C PRO A 52 -2.95 2.35 5.66
N VAL A 53 -2.62 1.86 4.46
CA VAL A 53 -3.60 1.54 3.41
C VAL A 53 -3.63 0.03 3.21
N VAL A 54 -4.81 -0.56 3.34
CA VAL A 54 -5.08 -1.98 3.04
C VAL A 54 -5.90 -2.04 1.76
N ALA A 55 -5.43 -2.77 0.75
CA ALA A 55 -6.18 -2.98 -0.49
C ALA A 55 -6.90 -4.35 -0.47
N ALA A 56 -8.18 -4.34 -0.82
CA ALA A 56 -9.01 -5.53 -1.04
C ALA A 56 -9.29 -5.68 -2.54
N VAL A 57 -8.56 -6.57 -3.20
CA VAL A 57 -8.59 -6.73 -4.67
C VAL A 57 -9.60 -7.82 -5.04
N SER A 58 -10.79 -7.41 -5.49
CA SER A 58 -11.92 -8.30 -5.78
C SER A 58 -11.92 -8.89 -7.19
N GLY A 59 -11.09 -8.35 -8.10
CA GLY A 59 -11.10 -8.74 -9.52
C GLY A 59 -9.88 -8.20 -10.27
N PRO A 60 -9.96 -8.00 -11.59
CA PRO A 60 -8.85 -7.48 -12.39
C PRO A 60 -8.31 -6.14 -11.89
N ALA A 61 -6.97 -6.06 -11.76
CA ALA A 61 -6.21 -4.85 -11.50
C ALA A 61 -5.21 -4.66 -12.64
N LEU A 62 -5.49 -3.73 -13.55
CA LEU A 62 -4.71 -3.55 -14.77
C LEU A 62 -4.07 -2.16 -14.82
N GLY A 63 -2.89 -2.06 -15.41
CA GLY A 63 -2.18 -0.78 -15.56
C GLY A 63 -2.06 -0.03 -14.24
N GLY A 64 -2.69 1.16 -14.16
CA GLY A 64 -2.80 1.94 -12.92
C GLY A 64 -3.36 1.16 -11.73
N GLY A 65 -4.23 0.17 -11.97
CA GLY A 65 -4.77 -0.70 -10.93
C GLY A 65 -3.68 -1.52 -10.21
N VAL A 66 -2.70 -2.05 -10.96
CA VAL A 66 -1.52 -2.70 -10.35
C VAL A 66 -0.71 -1.68 -9.53
N GLY A 67 -0.63 -0.45 -10.04
CA GLY A 67 0.03 0.65 -9.31
C GLY A 67 -0.64 0.96 -7.97
N LEU A 68 -1.97 0.94 -7.89
CA LEU A 68 -2.71 1.10 -6.63
C LEU A 68 -2.39 -0.01 -5.64
N VAL A 69 -2.38 -1.27 -6.13
CA VAL A 69 -2.03 -2.44 -5.29
C VAL A 69 -0.60 -2.34 -4.77
N ALA A 70 0.36 -2.01 -5.65
CA ALA A 70 1.77 -1.85 -5.28
C ALA A 70 2.05 -0.68 -4.34
N ASN A 71 1.17 0.32 -4.29
CA ASN A 71 1.24 1.44 -3.35
C ASN A 71 0.47 1.20 -2.04
N ALA A 72 -0.38 0.17 -1.96
CA ALA A 72 -0.98 -0.22 -0.69
C ALA A 72 0.08 -0.83 0.24
N HIS A 73 -0.04 -0.59 1.54
CA HIS A 73 0.90 -1.13 2.52
C HIS A 73 0.65 -2.62 2.79
N ILE A 74 -0.62 -3.03 2.71
CA ILE A 74 -1.02 -4.44 2.77
C ILE A 74 -2.06 -4.66 1.67
N ALA A 75 -1.94 -5.76 0.92
CA ALA A 75 -2.89 -6.12 -0.12
C ALA A 75 -3.39 -7.55 0.08
N VAL A 76 -4.70 -7.70 0.01
CA VAL A 76 -5.41 -8.99 0.03
C VAL A 76 -6.12 -9.14 -1.31
N ALA A 77 -5.96 -10.26 -1.99
CA ALA A 77 -6.62 -10.55 -3.27
C ALA A 77 -7.59 -11.72 -3.15
N ALA A 78 -8.68 -11.67 -3.88
CA ALA A 78 -9.52 -12.84 -4.12
C ALA A 78 -8.81 -13.83 -5.05
N GLN A 79 -9.04 -15.14 -4.90
CA GLN A 79 -8.43 -16.21 -5.71
C GLN A 79 -8.60 -16.02 -7.22
N GLY A 80 -9.71 -15.41 -7.66
CA GLY A 80 -9.99 -15.12 -9.06
C GLY A 80 -9.42 -13.80 -9.59
N SER A 81 -8.75 -13.02 -8.76
CA SER A 81 -8.17 -11.74 -9.18
C SER A 81 -7.02 -11.93 -10.15
N THR A 82 -6.91 -11.00 -11.10
CA THR A 82 -5.85 -10.99 -12.11
C THR A 82 -5.19 -9.62 -12.16
N PHE A 83 -3.94 -9.60 -12.62
CA PHE A 83 -3.11 -8.41 -12.65
C PHE A 83 -2.40 -8.28 -14.00
N GLY A 84 -2.04 -7.08 -14.42
CA GLY A 84 -1.27 -6.89 -15.64
C GLY A 84 -0.84 -5.45 -15.87
N LEU A 85 0.39 -5.26 -16.36
CA LEU A 85 0.88 -4.00 -16.89
C LEU A 85 0.59 -3.98 -18.40
N THR A 86 -0.65 -3.62 -18.75
CA THR A 86 -1.19 -3.80 -20.12
C THR A 86 -0.96 -2.60 -21.02
N GLU A 87 -0.27 -1.57 -20.57
CA GLU A 87 -0.04 -0.31 -21.27
C GLU A 87 0.58 -0.50 -22.65
N ILE A 88 1.47 -1.46 -22.82
CA ILE A 88 2.11 -1.75 -24.12
C ILE A 88 1.11 -2.14 -25.20
N ARG A 89 -0.05 -2.69 -24.83
CA ARG A 89 -1.11 -3.09 -25.78
C ARG A 89 -1.80 -1.90 -26.45
N VAL A 90 -1.71 -0.72 -25.82
CA VAL A 90 -2.27 0.54 -26.34
C VAL A 90 -1.18 1.55 -26.74
N GLY A 91 0.07 1.08 -26.88
CA GLY A 91 1.18 1.90 -27.36
C GLY A 91 1.77 2.85 -26.33
N THR A 92 1.57 2.58 -25.04
CA THR A 92 2.19 3.37 -23.96
C THR A 92 2.99 2.47 -23.03
N TRP A 93 3.53 3.04 -21.95
CA TRP A 93 4.37 2.39 -20.96
C TRP A 93 3.89 2.74 -19.54
N PRO A 94 4.00 1.83 -18.55
CA PRO A 94 3.55 2.07 -17.17
C PRO A 94 4.49 3.03 -16.40
N PHE A 95 4.82 4.21 -16.96
CA PHE A 95 5.80 5.14 -16.39
C PHE A 95 5.52 5.51 -14.94
N MET A 96 4.26 5.77 -14.61
CA MET A 96 3.89 6.28 -13.29
C MET A 96 3.86 5.21 -12.21
N VAL A 97 3.63 3.94 -12.60
CA VAL A 97 3.46 2.83 -11.66
C VAL A 97 4.67 1.89 -11.61
N HIS A 98 5.51 1.88 -12.65
CA HIS A 98 6.63 0.93 -12.79
C HIS A 98 7.52 0.87 -11.55
N ARG A 99 7.90 2.03 -11.00
CA ARG A 99 8.80 2.08 -9.82
C ARG A 99 8.16 1.44 -8.58
N ALA A 100 6.88 1.65 -8.34
CA ALA A 100 6.17 1.03 -7.22
C ALA A 100 6.06 -0.49 -7.40
N VAL A 101 5.73 -0.92 -8.61
CA VAL A 101 5.64 -2.34 -8.96
C VAL A 101 7.02 -3.02 -8.85
N ALA A 102 8.08 -2.40 -9.39
CA ALA A 102 9.44 -2.93 -9.32
C ALA A 102 9.94 -3.07 -7.87
N ARG A 103 9.53 -2.18 -6.98
CA ARG A 103 9.84 -2.31 -5.54
C ARG A 103 9.12 -3.49 -4.88
N ALA A 104 7.91 -3.81 -5.32
CA ALA A 104 7.13 -4.92 -4.77
C ALA A 104 7.62 -6.28 -5.29
N ILE A 105 7.86 -6.42 -6.59
CA ILE A 105 8.11 -7.72 -7.24
C ILE A 105 9.50 -7.88 -7.86
N GLY A 106 10.35 -6.86 -7.73
CA GLY A 106 11.70 -6.81 -8.31
C GLY A 106 11.71 -6.29 -9.74
N GLU A 107 12.82 -5.60 -10.10
CA GLU A 107 12.98 -4.87 -11.36
C GLU A 107 12.81 -5.75 -12.60
N ARG A 108 13.43 -6.93 -12.60
CA ARG A 108 13.40 -7.82 -13.77
C ARG A 108 12.00 -8.33 -14.09
N ARG A 109 11.20 -8.60 -13.05
CA ARG A 109 9.82 -9.10 -13.22
C ARG A 109 8.90 -7.97 -13.65
N ALA A 110 9.04 -6.79 -13.05
CA ALA A 110 8.29 -5.62 -13.47
C ALA A 110 8.57 -5.26 -14.93
N LEU A 111 9.82 -5.36 -15.37
CA LEU A 111 10.21 -5.13 -16.77
C LEU A 111 9.62 -6.18 -17.72
N GLU A 112 9.67 -7.47 -17.37
CA GLU A 112 9.06 -8.56 -18.16
C GLU A 112 7.56 -8.30 -18.35
N LEU A 113 6.84 -7.97 -17.28
CA LEU A 113 5.40 -7.70 -17.33
C LEU A 113 5.07 -6.46 -18.18
N ALA A 114 5.86 -5.41 -18.06
CA ALA A 114 5.67 -4.18 -18.85
C ALA A 114 5.93 -4.41 -20.35
N LEU A 115 6.95 -5.21 -20.70
CA LEU A 115 7.29 -5.55 -22.09
C LEU A 115 6.26 -6.46 -22.76
N THR A 116 5.76 -7.44 -22.00
CA THR A 116 4.83 -8.44 -22.56
C THR A 116 3.38 -8.02 -22.46
N GLY A 117 3.04 -7.17 -21.50
CA GLY A 117 1.65 -6.83 -21.18
C GLY A 117 0.83 -8.05 -20.75
N ARG A 118 1.46 -9.17 -20.36
CA ARG A 118 0.72 -10.38 -19.99
C ARG A 118 -0.06 -10.19 -18.69
N ILE A 119 -1.13 -10.94 -18.60
CA ILE A 119 -1.91 -11.06 -17.37
C ILE A 119 -1.28 -12.14 -16.50
N PHE A 120 -1.29 -11.92 -15.18
CA PHE A 120 -0.87 -12.88 -14.19
C PHE A 120 -1.90 -13.05 -13.08
N SER A 121 -1.85 -14.19 -12.40
CA SER A 121 -2.84 -14.63 -11.42
C SER A 121 -2.57 -14.05 -10.03
N ALA A 122 -3.58 -14.16 -9.14
CA ALA A 122 -3.42 -13.85 -7.72
C ALA A 122 -2.36 -14.73 -7.04
N THR A 123 -2.19 -15.98 -7.49
CA THR A 123 -1.14 -16.88 -6.98
C THR A 123 0.25 -16.37 -7.33
N GLU A 124 0.48 -15.99 -8.60
CA GLU A 124 1.75 -15.37 -9.01
C GLU A 124 1.99 -14.05 -8.26
N ALA A 125 0.94 -13.24 -8.07
CA ALA A 125 1.03 -11.99 -7.31
C ALA A 125 1.46 -12.21 -5.85
N LEU A 126 0.98 -13.29 -5.21
CA LEU A 126 1.38 -13.69 -3.87
C LEU A 126 2.84 -14.18 -3.83
N GLU A 127 3.21 -15.08 -4.75
CA GLU A 127 4.57 -15.61 -4.84
C GLU A 127 5.62 -14.51 -5.05
N TRP A 128 5.24 -13.43 -5.74
CA TRP A 128 6.14 -12.33 -6.04
C TRP A 128 6.12 -11.20 -5.00
N GLY A 129 5.19 -11.24 -4.07
CA GLY A 129 5.07 -10.24 -3.02
C GLY A 129 4.28 -8.99 -3.43
N LEU A 130 3.55 -9.00 -4.55
CA LEU A 130 2.64 -7.92 -4.90
C LEU A 130 1.44 -7.87 -3.96
N VAL A 131 0.94 -9.05 -3.57
CA VAL A 131 -0.11 -9.17 -2.56
C VAL A 131 0.38 -10.02 -1.38
N HIS A 132 -0.18 -9.81 -0.20
CA HIS A 132 0.25 -10.46 1.04
C HIS A 132 -0.61 -11.68 1.39
N HIS A 133 -1.85 -11.71 0.89
CA HIS A 133 -2.79 -12.79 1.10
C HIS A 133 -3.63 -13.03 -0.15
N VAL A 134 -3.97 -14.31 -0.39
CA VAL A 134 -4.98 -14.71 -1.38
C VAL A 134 -6.00 -15.56 -0.66
N VAL A 135 -7.27 -15.17 -0.75
CA VAL A 135 -8.38 -15.81 -0.03
C VAL A 135 -9.54 -16.09 -0.99
N PRO A 136 -10.47 -17.00 -0.64
CA PRO A 136 -11.74 -17.14 -1.36
C PRO A 136 -12.46 -15.79 -1.48
N ALA A 137 -13.16 -15.57 -2.59
CA ALA A 137 -13.78 -14.25 -2.86
C ALA A 137 -14.74 -13.81 -1.74
N PHE A 138 -15.46 -14.74 -1.13
CA PHE A 138 -16.40 -14.45 -0.04
C PHE A 138 -15.74 -14.10 1.29
N GLU A 139 -14.43 -14.34 1.45
CA GLU A 139 -13.65 -13.97 2.64
C GLU A 139 -12.87 -12.66 2.47
N LEU A 140 -12.83 -12.10 1.26
CA LEU A 140 -11.97 -10.96 0.93
C LEU A 140 -12.23 -9.74 1.81
N GLU A 141 -13.49 -9.34 1.92
CA GLU A 141 -13.87 -8.14 2.66
C GLU A 141 -13.58 -8.32 4.16
N ASP A 142 -13.99 -9.43 4.74
CA ASP A 142 -13.76 -9.72 6.16
C ASP A 142 -12.27 -9.78 6.48
N ARG A 143 -11.47 -10.40 5.62
CA ARG A 143 -10.02 -10.48 5.80
C ARG A 143 -9.35 -9.12 5.74
N ALA A 144 -9.66 -8.33 4.73
CA ALA A 144 -9.08 -6.99 4.56
C ALA A 144 -9.55 -6.03 5.65
N TRP A 145 -10.84 -6.07 6.01
CA TRP A 145 -11.40 -5.32 7.12
C TRP A 145 -10.74 -5.68 8.45
N GLY A 146 -10.59 -6.99 8.75
CA GLY A 146 -9.94 -7.44 9.97
C GLY A 146 -8.50 -6.90 10.12
N ILE A 147 -7.73 -6.84 9.01
CA ILE A 147 -6.40 -6.25 8.98
C ILE A 147 -6.48 -4.74 9.24
N ALA A 148 -7.32 -4.01 8.50
CA ALA A 148 -7.47 -2.57 8.65
C ALA A 148 -7.95 -2.19 10.06
N PHE A 149 -8.91 -2.93 10.61
CA PHE A 149 -9.39 -2.76 11.98
C PHE A 149 -8.28 -3.01 13.00
N GLY A 150 -7.52 -4.10 12.86
CA GLY A 150 -6.39 -4.39 13.74
C GLY A 150 -5.34 -3.26 13.77
N LEU A 151 -5.07 -2.65 12.61
CA LEU A 151 -4.20 -1.49 12.51
C LEU A 151 -4.81 -0.26 13.19
N SER A 152 -6.11 -0.01 12.99
CA SER A 152 -6.80 1.17 13.53
C SER A 152 -6.91 1.18 15.06
N VAL A 153 -6.87 0.02 15.70
CA VAL A 153 -6.90 -0.11 17.17
C VAL A 153 -5.51 -0.33 17.78
N SER A 154 -4.46 -0.22 16.99
CA SER A 154 -3.07 -0.26 17.46
C SER A 154 -2.56 1.15 17.81
N SER A 155 -1.38 1.24 18.43
CA SER A 155 -0.76 2.53 18.76
C SER A 155 -0.61 3.41 17.51
N ALA A 156 -1.44 4.42 17.36
CA ALA A 156 -1.44 5.31 16.20
C ALA A 156 -0.13 6.11 16.12
N SER A 157 0.42 6.54 17.24
CA SER A 157 1.69 7.26 17.31
C SER A 157 2.85 6.42 16.81
N THR A 158 2.91 5.15 17.24
CA THR A 158 3.98 4.22 16.83
C THR A 158 3.88 3.84 15.35
N ILE A 159 2.66 3.57 14.84
CA ILE A 159 2.45 3.29 13.41
C ILE A 159 2.91 4.47 12.56
N ARG A 160 2.44 5.68 12.88
CA ARG A 160 2.83 6.90 12.13
C ARG A 160 4.33 7.12 12.13
N ARG A 161 4.98 7.00 13.30
CA ARG A 161 6.43 7.19 13.39
C ARG A 161 7.21 6.11 12.64
N GLY A 162 6.77 4.85 12.74
CA GLY A 162 7.39 3.73 12.01
C GLY A 162 7.26 3.90 10.49
N MET A 163 6.09 4.27 9.99
CA MET A 163 5.87 4.52 8.57
C MET A 163 6.65 5.75 8.07
N ALA A 164 6.70 6.82 8.87
CA ALA A 164 7.54 7.99 8.56
C ALA A 164 9.01 7.57 8.43
N PHE A 165 9.53 6.80 9.39
CA PHE A 165 10.89 6.26 9.31
C PHE A 165 11.14 5.46 8.03
N VAL A 166 10.23 4.53 7.67
CA VAL A 166 10.36 3.75 6.43
C VAL A 166 10.37 4.65 5.19
N ASN A 167 9.53 5.69 5.16
CA ASN A 167 9.46 6.61 4.03
C ASN A 167 10.71 7.50 3.92
N GLU A 168 11.19 8.04 5.03
CA GLU A 168 12.36 8.92 5.11
C GLU A 168 13.65 8.16 4.78
N SER A 169 13.81 6.94 5.30
CA SER A 169 15.05 6.16 5.15
C SER A 169 15.29 5.57 3.76
N ARG A 170 14.29 5.57 2.87
CA ARG A 170 14.33 4.85 1.58
C ARG A 170 15.49 5.20 0.66
N GLU A 171 15.93 6.45 0.67
CA GLU A 171 16.96 6.97 -0.23
C GLU A 171 18.23 7.35 0.55
N MET A 172 18.30 6.99 1.85
CA MET A 172 19.44 7.29 2.71
C MET A 172 20.55 6.24 2.60
N SER A 173 21.77 6.61 2.94
CA SER A 173 22.83 5.64 3.21
C SER A 173 22.47 4.78 4.43
N SER A 174 23.05 3.60 4.56
CA SER A 174 22.81 2.72 5.72
C SER A 174 23.15 3.40 7.04
N GLU A 175 24.21 4.20 7.08
CA GLU A 175 24.63 4.95 8.27
C GLU A 175 23.59 6.02 8.66
N ALA A 176 23.17 6.86 7.72
CA ALA A 176 22.16 7.87 7.96
C ALA A 176 20.80 7.27 8.35
N ALA A 177 20.44 6.11 7.76
CA ALA A 177 19.22 5.40 8.12
C ALA A 177 19.29 4.84 9.56
N LEU A 178 20.46 4.37 10.03
CA LEU A 178 20.65 3.93 11.41
C LEU A 178 20.55 5.09 12.41
N GLU A 179 21.15 6.24 12.11
CA GLU A 179 21.00 7.44 12.95
C GLU A 179 19.53 7.89 13.05
N LEU A 180 18.79 7.84 11.92
CA LEU A 180 17.35 8.13 11.92
C LEU A 180 16.58 7.10 12.77
N ALA A 181 16.96 5.81 12.67
CA ALA A 181 16.33 4.74 13.45
C ALA A 181 16.55 4.93 14.97
N GLU A 182 17.75 5.35 15.38
CA GLU A 182 18.05 5.64 16.79
C GLU A 182 17.18 6.78 17.34
N ARG A 183 17.07 7.89 16.58
CA ARG A 183 16.19 9.01 16.96
C ARG A 183 14.74 8.59 17.03
N ALA A 184 14.24 7.89 16.00
CA ALA A 184 12.86 7.42 15.95
C ALA A 184 12.54 6.47 17.11
N ARG A 185 13.46 5.57 17.46
CA ARG A 185 13.31 4.66 18.59
C ARG A 185 13.26 5.42 19.92
N GLN A 186 14.11 6.42 20.10
CA GLN A 186 14.11 7.25 21.29
C GLN A 186 12.77 7.97 21.48
N GLU A 187 12.25 8.61 20.43
CA GLU A 187 10.93 9.27 20.44
C GLU A 187 9.82 8.29 20.84
N VAL A 188 9.82 7.07 20.29
CA VAL A 188 8.83 6.04 20.63
C VAL A 188 8.97 5.60 22.09
N PHE A 189 10.17 5.39 22.60
CA PHE A 189 10.42 4.97 23.99
C PHE A 189 9.99 6.02 25.03
N GLU A 190 10.01 7.28 24.65
CA GLU A 190 9.55 8.39 25.49
C GLU A 190 8.03 8.61 25.42
N SER A 191 7.34 7.95 24.47
CA SER A 191 5.91 8.14 24.25
C SER A 191 5.04 7.55 25.38
N THR A 192 3.82 8.10 25.49
CA THR A 192 2.80 7.58 26.43
C THR A 192 2.30 6.20 25.99
N ASP A 193 2.22 5.95 24.69
CA ASP A 193 1.81 4.66 24.15
C ASP A 193 2.80 3.55 24.49
N PHE A 194 4.11 3.82 24.41
CA PHE A 194 5.11 2.82 24.79
C PHE A 194 5.00 2.45 26.29
N ARG A 195 4.82 3.45 27.16
CA ARG A 195 4.63 3.22 28.61
C ARG A 195 3.37 2.40 28.88
N GLU A 196 2.27 2.71 28.18
CA GLU A 196 1.03 1.94 28.28
C GLU A 196 1.21 0.51 27.78
N GLY A 197 1.85 0.33 26.63
CA GLY A 197 2.14 -0.98 26.05
C GLY A 197 2.93 -1.88 27.02
N VAL A 198 3.99 -1.34 27.63
CA VAL A 198 4.81 -2.06 28.65
C VAL A 198 3.98 -2.40 29.88
N ARG A 199 3.17 -1.46 30.37
CA ARG A 199 2.28 -1.70 31.52
C ARG A 199 1.27 -2.80 31.21
N ALA A 200 0.55 -2.69 30.08
CA ALA A 200 -0.45 -3.66 29.67
C ALA A 200 0.15 -5.06 29.50
N PHE A 201 1.37 -5.15 28.96
CA PHE A 201 2.11 -6.41 28.83
C PHE A 201 2.37 -7.07 30.20
N HIS A 202 2.86 -6.31 31.19
CA HIS A 202 3.10 -6.82 32.54
C HIS A 202 1.80 -7.23 33.25
N GLU A 203 0.73 -6.46 33.04
CA GLU A 203 -0.59 -6.71 33.61
C GLU A 203 -1.40 -7.78 32.84
N LYS A 204 -0.87 -8.30 31.73
CA LYS A 204 -1.52 -9.31 30.86
C LYS A 204 -2.92 -8.88 30.38
N ARG A 205 -3.09 -7.62 30.07
CA ARG A 205 -4.32 -7.04 29.50
C ARG A 205 -4.09 -6.43 28.13
N LYS A 206 -5.17 -6.10 27.43
CA LYS A 206 -5.08 -5.29 26.20
C LYS A 206 -4.67 -3.85 26.57
N PRO A 207 -3.78 -3.22 25.79
CA PRO A 207 -3.45 -1.82 25.97
C PRO A 207 -4.63 -0.89 25.61
N VAL A 208 -4.67 0.27 26.27
CA VAL A 208 -5.56 1.38 25.95
C VAL A 208 -4.67 2.52 25.49
N TRP A 209 -4.56 2.67 24.19
CA TRP A 209 -3.58 3.58 23.59
C TRP A 209 -3.96 5.04 23.78
N PRO A 210 -3.15 5.85 24.50
CA PRO A 210 -3.41 7.28 24.65
C PRO A 210 -3.48 8.05 23.33
N SER A 211 -2.81 7.57 22.27
CA SER A 211 -2.83 8.21 20.95
C SER A 211 -4.12 8.00 20.14
N LEU A 212 -5.05 7.20 20.65
CA LEU A 212 -6.37 7.01 20.01
C LEU A 212 -7.46 7.94 20.60
N GLY A 213 -7.11 8.80 21.57
CA GLY A 213 -7.99 9.80 22.20
C GLY A 213 -8.50 9.40 23.54
#